data_eb077c4d3493e9ac0a7c093aa4692c32
#
_entry.id   eb077c4d3493e9ac0a7c093aa4692c32
#
_cell.length_a   1.000
_cell.length_b   1.000
_cell.length_c   1.000
_cell.angle_alpha   90.00
_cell.angle_beta   90.00
_cell.angle_gamma   90.00
#
_symmetry.space_group_name_H-M   'P 1'
#
loop_
_entity.id
_entity.type
_entity.pdbx_description
1 polymer ?
#
loop_
_entity_poly.entity_id
_entity_poly.type
_entity_poly.pdbx_seq_one_letter_code
_entity_poly.pdbx_strand_id
1 'polypeptide(L)'
;MSQNFSFRQAAVIGAGTMGRGIVMCLANAGLDVQWLDSNPQMLNQALGAVADTYAHNVRQGRIGEEEAAARRARITPVQHLAAMREADLVIEAVYENLELKQSIFRELDAALKPSAVLASNTSYLDIDAIAAVTARPRQVLGLHFFSPAHIMRLLEIVRGAQTAPAVLEAALALGERMGKVSVVAGNCHGFIGNRMLEPYATEARLMLLEGALPYQVDRALQAFGFAMGPFRMYDVVGIDLEWRARELAGVGQDQPAVQVDNRLCEMGRFGQKSGAGYYRYAPGSRQAEHDTEVDALVLRVAETLGYPRRDFADEEILERCLLALVNEGAKILDEGIAARSADIDTVYLNGYGFPAAEGGPMAWADRLGAAELLQRLRFLEQRHGARWKPASLIERLAAEGGAFADLQEAR
;
A
#
# COMPACT_ATOMS: atom_id res chain seq x y z
N MET A 1 -22.27 -28.37 1.90
CA MET A 1 -22.16 -27.97 0.50
C MET A 1 -21.27 -26.71 0.51
N SER A 2 -20.09 -26.75 -0.10
CA SER A 2 -19.23 -25.57 -0.24
C SER A 2 -19.95 -24.55 -1.11
N GLN A 3 -20.23 -23.35 -0.58
CA GLN A 3 -20.72 -22.23 -1.38
C GLN A 3 -19.63 -21.85 -2.39
N ASN A 4 -19.92 -22.03 -3.65
CA ASN A 4 -18.99 -21.62 -4.72
C ASN A 4 -19.36 -20.17 -5.10
N PHE A 5 -18.51 -19.21 -4.75
CA PHE A 5 -18.69 -17.79 -5.09
C PHE A 5 -18.22 -17.56 -6.53
N SER A 6 -19.07 -16.94 -7.34
CA SER A 6 -18.72 -16.51 -8.71
C SER A 6 -19.21 -15.08 -8.89
N PHE A 7 -18.30 -14.14 -9.14
CA PHE A 7 -18.62 -12.74 -9.31
C PHE A 7 -18.92 -12.40 -10.78
N ARG A 8 -20.15 -11.95 -11.05
CA ARG A 8 -20.62 -11.44 -12.35
C ARG A 8 -21.02 -9.98 -12.26
N GLN A 9 -21.71 -9.62 -11.17
CA GLN A 9 -22.14 -8.26 -10.88
C GLN A 9 -21.38 -7.75 -9.68
N ALA A 10 -20.66 -6.66 -9.85
CA ALA A 10 -19.95 -5.98 -8.78
C ALA A 10 -20.52 -4.59 -8.56
N ALA A 11 -20.27 -4.05 -7.37
CA ALA A 11 -20.54 -2.66 -7.09
C ALA A 11 -19.33 -2.02 -6.40
N VAL A 12 -19.16 -0.71 -6.61
CA VAL A 12 -18.09 0.08 -5.97
C VAL A 12 -18.72 1.31 -5.32
N ILE A 13 -18.34 1.58 -4.08
CA ILE A 13 -18.75 2.77 -3.33
C ILE A 13 -17.54 3.68 -3.16
N GLY A 14 -17.67 4.93 -3.63
CA GLY A 14 -16.61 5.93 -3.68
C GLY A 14 -16.12 6.19 -5.09
N ALA A 15 -16.12 7.48 -5.51
CA ALA A 15 -15.69 7.92 -6.84
C ALA A 15 -14.36 8.68 -6.82
N GLY A 16 -13.56 8.49 -5.77
CA GLY A 16 -12.20 8.99 -5.66
C GLY A 16 -11.22 8.27 -6.60
N THR A 17 -9.94 8.58 -6.45
CA THR A 17 -8.86 8.00 -7.27
C THR A 17 -8.86 6.48 -7.25
N MET A 18 -9.03 5.86 -6.06
CA MET A 18 -9.04 4.40 -5.93
C MET A 18 -10.30 3.79 -6.53
N GLY A 19 -11.50 4.29 -6.16
CA GLY A 19 -12.77 3.77 -6.70
C GLY A 19 -12.82 3.80 -8.22
N ARG A 20 -12.36 4.89 -8.84
CA ARG A 20 -12.23 5.00 -10.29
C ARG A 20 -11.36 3.88 -10.90
N GLY A 21 -10.20 3.65 -10.31
CA GLY A 21 -9.30 2.60 -10.80
C GLY A 21 -9.85 1.19 -10.58
N ILE A 22 -10.54 0.94 -9.46
CA ILE A 22 -11.17 -0.34 -9.12
C ILE A 22 -12.31 -0.66 -10.09
N VAL A 23 -13.19 0.32 -10.36
CA VAL A 23 -14.26 0.18 -11.36
C VAL A 23 -13.71 -0.23 -12.73
N MET A 24 -12.61 0.39 -13.17
CA MET A 24 -11.94 0.02 -14.42
C MET A 24 -11.38 -1.40 -14.37
N CYS A 25 -10.77 -1.84 -13.27
CA CYS A 25 -10.27 -3.21 -13.12
C CYS A 25 -11.40 -4.23 -13.26
N LEU A 26 -12.54 -4.01 -12.60
CA LEU A 26 -13.69 -4.89 -12.64
C LEU A 26 -14.33 -4.93 -14.04
N ALA A 27 -14.54 -3.77 -14.67
CA ALA A 27 -15.08 -3.69 -16.04
C ALA A 27 -14.15 -4.36 -17.07
N ASN A 28 -12.83 -4.18 -16.92
CA ASN A 28 -11.83 -4.85 -17.77
C ASN A 28 -11.83 -6.37 -17.59
N ALA A 29 -12.14 -6.87 -16.39
CA ALA A 29 -12.30 -8.29 -16.09
C ALA A 29 -13.66 -8.85 -16.55
N GLY A 30 -14.51 -8.03 -17.20
CA GLY A 30 -15.79 -8.44 -17.78
C GLY A 30 -16.95 -8.50 -16.80
N LEU A 31 -16.87 -7.83 -15.63
CA LEU A 31 -17.98 -7.71 -14.71
C LEU A 31 -18.85 -6.50 -15.07
N ASP A 32 -20.15 -6.62 -14.82
CA ASP A 32 -21.04 -5.47 -14.80
C ASP A 32 -20.91 -4.76 -13.45
N VAL A 33 -20.63 -3.45 -13.47
CA VAL A 33 -20.22 -2.68 -12.29
C VAL A 33 -21.20 -1.55 -12.03
N GLN A 34 -21.87 -1.58 -10.89
CA GLN A 34 -22.63 -0.48 -10.36
C GLN A 34 -21.73 0.45 -9.55
N TRP A 35 -21.80 1.75 -9.77
CA TRP A 35 -20.92 2.71 -9.14
C TRP A 35 -21.70 3.80 -8.41
N LEU A 36 -21.43 3.94 -7.11
CA LEU A 36 -22.09 4.90 -6.21
C LEU A 36 -21.07 5.84 -5.59
N ASP A 37 -21.43 7.09 -5.51
CA ASP A 37 -20.82 8.08 -4.62
C ASP A 37 -21.90 8.93 -3.97
N SER A 38 -21.72 9.35 -2.73
CA SER A 38 -22.63 10.24 -2.02
C SER A 38 -22.73 11.63 -2.67
N ASN A 39 -21.70 12.01 -3.46
CA ASN A 39 -21.68 13.23 -4.25
C ASN A 39 -21.86 12.92 -5.75
N PRO A 40 -23.04 13.18 -6.34
CA PRO A 40 -23.31 12.91 -7.76
C PRO A 40 -22.39 13.67 -8.72
N GLN A 41 -21.88 14.84 -8.33
CA GLN A 41 -20.95 15.61 -9.15
C GLN A 41 -19.57 14.92 -9.22
N MET A 42 -19.09 14.39 -8.09
CA MET A 42 -17.86 13.59 -8.03
C MET A 42 -17.99 12.34 -8.91
N LEU A 43 -19.13 11.64 -8.83
CA LEU A 43 -19.38 10.46 -9.66
C LEU A 43 -19.36 10.80 -11.16
N ASN A 44 -20.02 11.90 -11.56
CA ASN A 44 -20.02 12.33 -12.97
C ASN A 44 -18.62 12.74 -13.46
N GLN A 45 -17.84 13.42 -12.64
CA GLN A 45 -16.44 13.75 -12.97
C GLN A 45 -15.59 12.48 -13.12
N ALA A 46 -15.79 11.51 -12.23
CA ALA A 46 -15.08 10.24 -12.26
C ALA A 46 -15.44 9.41 -13.50
N LEU A 47 -16.71 9.38 -13.92
CA LEU A 47 -17.16 8.75 -15.16
C LEU A 47 -16.50 9.40 -16.39
N GLY A 48 -16.41 10.73 -16.42
CA GLY A 48 -15.68 11.48 -17.45
C GLY A 48 -14.21 11.06 -17.51
N ALA A 49 -13.53 11.03 -16.37
CA ALA A 49 -12.12 10.64 -16.28
C ALA A 49 -11.86 9.18 -16.69
N VAL A 50 -12.81 8.26 -16.42
CA VAL A 50 -12.75 6.88 -16.93
C VAL A 50 -12.88 6.87 -18.45
N ALA A 51 -13.82 7.63 -19.01
CA ALA A 51 -13.99 7.74 -20.45
C ALA A 51 -12.74 8.29 -21.13
N ASP A 52 -12.12 9.33 -20.56
CA ASP A 52 -10.87 9.93 -21.06
C ASP A 52 -9.71 8.94 -21.01
N THR A 53 -9.63 8.12 -19.97
CA THR A 53 -8.60 7.09 -19.83
C THR A 53 -8.75 6.02 -20.92
N TYR A 54 -9.96 5.54 -21.18
CA TYR A 54 -10.20 4.60 -22.26
C TYR A 54 -9.92 5.21 -23.64
N ALA A 55 -10.36 6.46 -23.88
CA ALA A 55 -10.07 7.16 -25.13
C ALA A 55 -8.56 7.38 -25.33
N HIS A 56 -7.81 7.68 -24.24
CA HIS A 56 -6.36 7.74 -24.31
C HIS A 56 -5.75 6.39 -24.69
N ASN A 57 -6.21 5.27 -24.10
CA ASN A 57 -5.71 3.93 -24.42
C ASN A 57 -5.99 3.53 -25.87
N VAL A 58 -7.14 3.94 -26.42
CA VAL A 58 -7.46 3.76 -27.86
C VAL A 58 -6.47 4.55 -28.73
N ARG A 59 -6.26 5.85 -28.42
CA ARG A 59 -5.30 6.68 -29.17
C ARG A 59 -3.87 6.13 -29.12
N GLN A 60 -3.49 5.44 -28.04
CA GLN A 60 -2.20 4.77 -27.90
C GLN A 60 -2.14 3.38 -28.52
N GLY A 61 -3.23 2.91 -29.16
CA GLY A 61 -3.31 1.57 -29.75
C GLY A 61 -3.26 0.41 -28.76
N ARG A 62 -3.54 0.66 -27.47
CA ARG A 62 -3.51 -0.36 -26.41
C ARG A 62 -4.77 -1.22 -26.39
N ILE A 63 -5.89 -0.67 -26.80
CA ILE A 63 -7.20 -1.34 -26.97
C ILE A 63 -7.91 -0.80 -28.19
N GLY A 64 -8.85 -1.57 -28.75
CA GLY A 64 -9.73 -1.12 -29.83
C GLY A 64 -10.88 -0.24 -29.34
N GLU A 65 -11.52 0.51 -30.27
CA GLU A 65 -12.68 1.36 -29.95
C GLU A 65 -13.88 0.53 -29.46
N GLU A 66 -14.16 -0.61 -30.08
CA GLU A 66 -15.24 -1.53 -29.68
C GLU A 66 -15.02 -2.06 -28.27
N GLU A 67 -13.79 -2.44 -27.95
CA GLU A 67 -13.42 -2.91 -26.61
C GLU A 67 -13.58 -1.81 -25.56
N ALA A 68 -13.11 -0.60 -25.86
CA ALA A 68 -13.28 0.56 -24.98
C ALA A 68 -14.76 0.87 -24.72
N ALA A 69 -15.61 0.81 -25.77
CA ALA A 69 -17.04 1.01 -25.67
C ALA A 69 -17.71 -0.10 -24.83
N ALA A 70 -17.34 -1.36 -25.05
CA ALA A 70 -17.88 -2.50 -24.31
C ALA A 70 -17.51 -2.43 -22.82
N ARG A 71 -16.27 -2.05 -22.47
CA ARG A 71 -15.83 -1.86 -21.08
C ARG A 71 -16.59 -0.72 -20.40
N ARG A 72 -16.78 0.40 -21.09
CA ARG A 72 -17.56 1.53 -20.57
C ARG A 72 -19.02 1.17 -20.35
N ALA A 73 -19.64 0.41 -21.25
CA ALA A 73 -21.03 -0.01 -21.15
C ALA A 73 -21.32 -0.90 -19.93
N ARG A 74 -20.28 -1.53 -19.35
CA ARG A 74 -20.42 -2.30 -18.11
C ARG A 74 -20.50 -1.45 -16.85
N ILE A 75 -20.21 -0.14 -16.93
CA ILE A 75 -20.17 0.75 -15.78
C ILE A 75 -21.46 1.53 -15.71
N THR A 76 -22.27 1.29 -14.69
CA THR A 76 -23.56 1.94 -14.48
C THR A 76 -23.55 2.77 -13.21
N PRO A 77 -23.69 4.11 -13.29
CA PRO A 77 -23.84 4.93 -12.09
C PRO A 77 -25.20 4.66 -11.45
N VAL A 78 -25.21 4.57 -10.12
CA VAL A 78 -26.42 4.39 -9.31
C VAL A 78 -26.50 5.46 -8.23
N GLN A 79 -27.72 5.75 -7.73
CA GLN A 79 -27.94 6.82 -6.75
C GLN A 79 -28.17 6.30 -5.34
N HIS A 80 -28.46 5.01 -5.17
CA HIS A 80 -28.84 4.43 -3.89
C HIS A 80 -28.29 3.02 -3.74
N LEU A 81 -27.93 2.63 -2.53
CA LEU A 81 -27.48 1.28 -2.18
C LEU A 81 -28.47 0.19 -2.58
N ALA A 82 -29.77 0.46 -2.49
CA ALA A 82 -30.80 -0.49 -2.88
C ALA A 82 -30.72 -0.95 -4.36
N ALA A 83 -30.12 -0.15 -5.24
CA ALA A 83 -29.87 -0.55 -6.62
C ALA A 83 -28.85 -1.69 -6.73
N MET A 84 -27.98 -1.86 -5.73
CA MET A 84 -26.90 -2.86 -5.68
C MET A 84 -27.33 -4.20 -5.09
N ARG A 85 -28.61 -4.39 -4.75
CA ARG A 85 -29.12 -5.56 -4.02
C ARG A 85 -28.73 -6.91 -4.63
N GLU A 86 -28.57 -6.96 -5.94
CA GLU A 86 -28.21 -8.18 -6.69
C GLU A 86 -26.69 -8.35 -6.89
N ALA A 87 -25.88 -7.41 -6.39
CA ALA A 87 -24.43 -7.51 -6.53
C ALA A 87 -23.88 -8.77 -5.85
N ASP A 88 -22.92 -9.44 -6.51
CA ASP A 88 -22.20 -10.58 -5.96
C ASP A 88 -21.07 -10.12 -5.04
N LEU A 89 -20.49 -8.95 -5.36
CA LEU A 89 -19.37 -8.33 -4.65
C LEU A 89 -19.60 -6.82 -4.55
N VAL A 90 -19.41 -6.26 -3.37
CA VAL A 90 -19.34 -4.79 -3.20
C VAL A 90 -17.97 -4.44 -2.63
N ILE A 91 -17.28 -3.49 -3.29
CA ILE A 91 -15.98 -2.95 -2.83
C ILE A 91 -16.20 -1.51 -2.37
N GLU A 92 -15.96 -1.27 -1.09
CA GLU A 92 -15.97 0.07 -0.51
C GLU A 92 -14.58 0.71 -0.66
N ALA A 93 -14.54 1.93 -1.19
CA ALA A 93 -13.33 2.72 -1.46
C ALA A 93 -13.54 4.22 -1.10
N VAL A 94 -14.21 4.48 0.04
CA VAL A 94 -14.42 5.83 0.58
C VAL A 94 -13.26 6.26 1.48
N TYR A 95 -13.40 7.42 2.15
CA TYR A 95 -12.39 7.92 3.08
C TYR A 95 -12.03 6.92 4.17
N GLU A 96 -10.76 6.96 4.61
CA GLU A 96 -10.19 6.07 5.62
C GLU A 96 -10.65 6.48 7.02
N ASN A 97 -11.90 6.11 7.35
CA ASN A 97 -12.54 6.35 8.64
C ASN A 97 -13.37 5.13 9.02
N LEU A 98 -13.07 4.55 10.18
CA LEU A 98 -13.67 3.30 10.63
C LEU A 98 -15.20 3.42 10.82
N GLU A 99 -15.67 4.48 11.46
CA GLU A 99 -17.10 4.67 11.73
C GLU A 99 -17.90 4.82 10.43
N LEU A 100 -17.36 5.57 9.45
CA LEU A 100 -17.96 5.72 8.13
C LEU A 100 -18.06 4.36 7.41
N LYS A 101 -16.95 3.59 7.39
CA LYS A 101 -16.94 2.27 6.76
C LYS A 101 -17.90 1.31 7.45
N GLN A 102 -17.93 1.29 8.78
CA GLN A 102 -18.89 0.49 9.55
C GLN A 102 -20.34 0.88 9.26
N SER A 103 -20.66 2.18 9.11
CA SER A 103 -21.99 2.61 8.73
C SER A 103 -22.40 2.07 7.36
N ILE A 104 -21.51 2.20 6.37
CA ILE A 104 -21.75 1.67 5.02
C ILE A 104 -21.93 0.15 5.05
N PHE A 105 -21.12 -0.58 5.82
CA PHE A 105 -21.21 -2.04 5.90
C PHE A 105 -22.51 -2.52 6.56
N ARG A 106 -23.05 -1.80 7.57
CA ARG A 106 -24.39 -2.09 8.13
C ARG A 106 -25.50 -1.90 7.08
N GLU A 107 -25.44 -0.82 6.30
CA GLU A 107 -26.41 -0.56 5.26
C GLU A 107 -26.33 -1.60 4.13
N LEU A 108 -25.13 -1.97 3.71
CA LEU A 108 -24.89 -3.02 2.72
C LEU A 108 -25.39 -4.39 3.21
N ASP A 109 -25.14 -4.71 4.48
CA ASP A 109 -25.58 -5.97 5.08
C ASP A 109 -27.10 -6.10 5.06
N ALA A 110 -27.81 -5.01 5.29
CA ALA A 110 -29.28 -4.98 5.25
C ALA A 110 -29.86 -4.98 3.82
N ALA A 111 -29.16 -4.38 2.84
CA ALA A 111 -29.68 -4.15 1.50
C ALA A 111 -29.38 -5.27 0.49
N LEU A 112 -28.29 -5.99 0.66
CA LEU A 112 -27.77 -6.95 -0.31
C LEU A 112 -28.30 -8.36 -0.11
N LYS A 113 -28.30 -9.16 -1.18
CA LYS A 113 -28.62 -10.59 -1.09
C LYS A 113 -27.69 -11.32 -0.10
N PRO A 114 -28.16 -12.39 0.56
CA PRO A 114 -27.38 -13.09 1.60
C PRO A 114 -26.04 -13.67 1.12
N SER A 115 -25.90 -13.95 -0.17
CA SER A 115 -24.68 -14.49 -0.78
C SER A 115 -23.64 -13.43 -1.19
N ALA A 116 -23.93 -12.14 -1.04
CA ALA A 116 -23.03 -11.07 -1.43
C ALA A 116 -21.77 -11.04 -0.56
N VAL A 117 -20.62 -10.84 -1.18
CA VAL A 117 -19.34 -10.61 -0.51
C VAL A 117 -19.12 -9.11 -0.37
N LEU A 118 -18.65 -8.69 0.80
CA LEU A 118 -18.34 -7.29 1.12
C LEU A 118 -16.83 -7.14 1.26
N ALA A 119 -16.26 -6.16 0.56
CA ALA A 119 -14.84 -5.89 0.63
C ALA A 119 -14.58 -4.40 0.92
N SER A 120 -13.56 -4.13 1.73
CA SER A 120 -13.02 -2.76 1.91
C SER A 120 -11.68 -2.62 1.23
N ASN A 121 -11.46 -1.49 0.57
CA ASN A 121 -10.14 -1.11 0.02
C ASN A 121 -9.31 -0.31 1.04
N THR A 122 -9.57 -0.46 2.33
CA THR A 122 -8.76 0.17 3.38
C THR A 122 -7.29 -0.20 3.25
N SER A 123 -6.40 0.71 3.64
CA SER A 123 -4.95 0.46 3.68
C SER A 123 -4.44 0.13 5.09
N TYR A 124 -5.21 0.48 6.13
CA TYR A 124 -4.73 0.41 7.52
C TYR A 124 -5.78 -0.07 8.53
N LEU A 125 -7.09 0.09 8.22
CA LEU A 125 -8.14 -0.21 9.18
C LEU A 125 -8.32 -1.72 9.35
N ASP A 126 -8.69 -2.08 10.56
CA ASP A 126 -8.96 -3.45 10.97
C ASP A 126 -10.20 -4.02 10.24
N ILE A 127 -9.98 -5.02 9.39
CA ILE A 127 -11.03 -5.72 8.62
C ILE A 127 -12.01 -6.43 9.56
N ASP A 128 -11.54 -6.96 10.69
CA ASP A 128 -12.41 -7.63 11.65
C ASP A 128 -13.33 -6.64 12.36
N ALA A 129 -12.86 -5.44 12.66
CA ALA A 129 -13.69 -4.36 13.21
C ALA A 129 -14.77 -3.89 12.20
N ILE A 130 -14.46 -3.92 10.89
CA ILE A 130 -15.44 -3.64 9.83
C ILE A 130 -16.43 -4.79 9.69
N ALA A 131 -15.95 -6.04 9.71
CA ALA A 131 -16.78 -7.24 9.59
C ALA A 131 -17.75 -7.41 10.77
N ALA A 132 -17.35 -7.03 11.98
CA ALA A 132 -18.09 -7.24 13.22
C ALA A 132 -19.46 -6.52 13.26
N VAL A 133 -19.66 -5.49 12.40
CA VAL A 133 -20.96 -4.77 12.34
C VAL A 133 -21.95 -5.41 11.37
N THR A 134 -21.59 -6.52 10.72
CA THR A 134 -22.43 -7.25 9.75
C THR A 134 -22.92 -8.59 10.33
N ALA A 135 -24.02 -9.13 9.82
CA ALA A 135 -24.47 -10.47 10.12
C ALA A 135 -23.75 -11.56 9.30
N ARG A 136 -22.85 -11.15 8.39
CA ARG A 136 -22.10 -12.03 7.48
C ARG A 136 -20.58 -11.86 7.55
N PRO A 137 -19.93 -11.85 8.74
CA PRO A 137 -18.49 -11.62 8.84
C PRO A 137 -17.64 -12.62 8.06
N ARG A 138 -18.19 -13.82 7.79
CA ARG A 138 -17.57 -14.85 6.95
C ARG A 138 -17.46 -14.48 5.46
N GLN A 139 -18.20 -13.45 5.02
CA GLN A 139 -18.24 -12.94 3.65
C GLN A 139 -17.59 -11.53 3.55
N VAL A 140 -16.82 -11.14 4.56
CA VAL A 140 -16.08 -9.86 4.60
C VAL A 140 -14.60 -10.12 4.48
N LEU A 141 -13.91 -9.28 3.65
CA LEU A 141 -12.46 -9.29 3.47
C LEU A 141 -11.95 -7.90 3.08
N GLY A 142 -10.64 -7.72 3.09
CA GLY A 142 -10.00 -6.57 2.46
C GLY A 142 -9.60 -6.88 1.01
N LEU A 143 -9.76 -5.92 0.13
CA LEU A 143 -9.18 -5.92 -1.22
C LEU A 143 -8.38 -4.64 -1.38
N HIS A 144 -7.13 -4.68 -0.93
CA HIS A 144 -6.23 -3.52 -0.92
C HIS A 144 -5.53 -3.38 -2.27
N PHE A 145 -6.05 -2.47 -3.09
CA PHE A 145 -5.47 -2.09 -4.37
C PHE A 145 -4.43 -0.98 -4.17
N PHE A 146 -3.43 -0.95 -5.05
CA PHE A 146 -2.39 0.07 -5.07
C PHE A 146 -2.66 1.14 -6.12
N SER A 147 -2.33 2.39 -5.81
CA SER A 147 -2.62 3.53 -6.68
C SER A 147 -1.57 3.70 -7.79
N PRO A 148 -2.01 3.91 -9.04
CA PRO A 148 -3.36 3.85 -9.60
C PRO A 148 -3.84 2.41 -9.79
N ALA A 149 -5.04 2.06 -9.27
CA ALA A 149 -5.48 0.67 -9.20
C ALA A 149 -5.53 -0.05 -10.57
N HIS A 150 -5.87 0.64 -11.66
CA HIS A 150 -5.92 0.07 -13.01
C HIS A 150 -4.55 -0.13 -13.68
N ILE A 151 -3.46 0.36 -13.04
CA ILE A 151 -2.07 0.25 -13.53
C ILE A 151 -1.28 -0.72 -12.65
N MET A 152 -1.33 -0.51 -11.34
CA MET A 152 -0.57 -1.29 -10.37
C MET A 152 -1.02 -2.74 -10.37
N ARG A 153 -0.06 -3.66 -10.41
CA ARG A 153 -0.35 -5.09 -10.54
C ARG A 153 -0.69 -5.75 -9.21
N LEU A 154 -0.14 -5.24 -8.11
CA LEU A 154 -0.33 -5.84 -6.79
C LEU A 154 -1.78 -5.68 -6.30
N LEU A 155 -2.28 -6.75 -5.68
CA LEU A 155 -3.53 -6.77 -4.90
C LEU A 155 -3.26 -7.58 -3.62
N GLU A 156 -3.35 -6.94 -2.45
CA GLU A 156 -3.37 -7.67 -1.19
C GLU A 156 -4.83 -8.04 -0.86
N ILE A 157 -5.07 -9.33 -0.71
CA ILE A 157 -6.35 -9.90 -0.27
C ILE A 157 -6.25 -10.12 1.23
N VAL A 158 -6.88 -9.26 2.02
CA VAL A 158 -6.75 -9.28 3.47
C VAL A 158 -7.78 -10.20 4.08
N ARG A 159 -7.30 -11.26 4.70
CA ARG A 159 -8.11 -12.26 5.39
C ARG A 159 -8.42 -11.81 6.81
N GLY A 160 -9.68 -11.52 7.11
CA GLY A 160 -10.16 -11.37 8.49
C GLY A 160 -10.25 -12.72 9.21
N ALA A 161 -10.35 -12.66 10.53
CA ALA A 161 -10.39 -13.85 11.39
C ALA A 161 -11.55 -14.82 11.04
N GLN A 162 -12.65 -14.31 10.52
CA GLN A 162 -13.82 -15.10 10.17
C GLN A 162 -14.01 -15.32 8.67
N THR A 163 -13.20 -14.69 7.81
CA THR A 163 -13.33 -14.80 6.35
C THR A 163 -13.30 -16.25 5.90
N ALA A 164 -14.35 -16.67 5.19
CA ALA A 164 -14.48 -18.07 4.74
C ALA A 164 -13.45 -18.39 3.64
N PRO A 165 -12.85 -19.60 3.62
CA PRO A 165 -11.90 -20.01 2.59
C PRO A 165 -12.45 -19.85 1.16
N ALA A 166 -13.70 -20.21 0.92
CA ALA A 166 -14.35 -20.06 -0.39
C ALA A 166 -14.44 -18.59 -0.87
N VAL A 167 -14.51 -17.62 0.06
CA VAL A 167 -14.48 -16.19 -0.25
C VAL A 167 -13.08 -15.77 -0.68
N LEU A 168 -12.04 -16.27 -0.02
CA LEU A 168 -10.64 -16.02 -0.40
C LEU A 168 -10.33 -16.64 -1.77
N GLU A 169 -10.78 -17.87 -2.02
CA GLU A 169 -10.61 -18.53 -3.33
C GLU A 169 -11.27 -17.70 -4.46
N ALA A 170 -12.50 -17.21 -4.22
CA ALA A 170 -13.19 -16.36 -5.18
C ALA A 170 -12.49 -15.02 -5.41
N ALA A 171 -11.92 -14.42 -4.37
CA ALA A 171 -11.15 -13.19 -4.46
C ALA A 171 -9.84 -13.38 -5.22
N LEU A 172 -9.13 -14.50 -5.01
CA LEU A 172 -7.93 -14.87 -5.78
C LEU A 172 -8.27 -15.05 -7.27
N ALA A 173 -9.34 -15.80 -7.59
CA ALA A 173 -9.81 -15.97 -8.95
C ALA A 173 -10.22 -14.63 -9.62
N LEU A 174 -10.82 -13.72 -8.86
CA LEU A 174 -11.12 -12.37 -9.34
C LEU A 174 -9.84 -11.58 -9.62
N GLY A 175 -8.85 -11.65 -8.72
CA GLY A 175 -7.54 -11.02 -8.90
C GLY A 175 -6.88 -11.47 -10.22
N GLU A 176 -6.89 -12.78 -10.47
CA GLU A 176 -6.38 -13.36 -11.73
C GLU A 176 -7.13 -12.81 -12.97
N ARG A 177 -8.48 -12.80 -12.93
CA ARG A 177 -9.30 -12.21 -14.00
C ARG A 177 -9.00 -10.73 -14.24
N MET A 178 -8.65 -9.97 -13.21
CA MET A 178 -8.23 -8.56 -13.32
C MET A 178 -6.78 -8.40 -13.78
N GLY A 179 -6.03 -9.48 -13.99
CA GLY A 179 -4.61 -9.46 -14.32
C GLY A 179 -3.72 -8.97 -13.17
N LYS A 180 -4.19 -9.15 -11.93
CA LYS A 180 -3.45 -8.80 -10.71
C LYS A 180 -2.51 -9.91 -10.28
N VAL A 181 -1.45 -9.51 -9.60
CA VAL A 181 -0.61 -10.38 -8.79
C VAL A 181 -1.16 -10.30 -7.36
N SER A 182 -1.91 -11.32 -6.97
CA SER A 182 -2.63 -11.34 -5.70
C SER A 182 -1.82 -12.06 -4.62
N VAL A 183 -1.77 -11.48 -3.43
CA VAL A 183 -1.17 -12.07 -2.23
C VAL A 183 -2.20 -12.06 -1.10
N VAL A 184 -2.34 -13.17 -0.38
CA VAL A 184 -3.20 -13.23 0.80
C VAL A 184 -2.40 -12.73 2.01
N ALA A 185 -2.93 -11.71 2.67
CA ALA A 185 -2.38 -11.14 3.89
C ALA A 185 -3.32 -11.41 5.08
N GLY A 186 -2.77 -11.63 6.25
CA GLY A 186 -3.52 -11.56 7.51
C GLY A 186 -3.92 -10.12 7.83
N ASN A 187 -4.93 -9.98 8.69
CA ASN A 187 -5.42 -8.68 9.14
C ASN A 187 -4.49 -8.09 10.20
N CYS A 188 -3.79 -7.01 9.88
CA CYS A 188 -3.00 -6.20 10.80
C CYS A 188 -2.90 -4.76 10.25
N HIS A 189 -2.40 -3.83 11.04
CA HIS A 189 -2.14 -2.46 10.58
C HIS A 189 -1.14 -2.45 9.42
N GLY A 190 -1.55 -1.90 8.27
CA GLY A 190 -0.70 -1.78 7.08
C GLY A 190 -0.45 -3.08 6.32
N PHE A 191 -1.06 -4.18 6.72
CA PHE A 191 -0.97 -5.53 6.12
C PHE A 191 0.49 -5.99 5.93
N ILE A 192 0.89 -6.44 4.73
CA ILE A 192 2.29 -6.78 4.46
C ILE A 192 3.06 -5.54 4.01
N GLY A 193 2.60 -4.92 2.94
CA GLY A 193 3.38 -3.92 2.23
C GLY A 193 3.59 -2.63 3.00
N ASN A 194 2.52 -1.99 3.47
CA ASN A 194 2.61 -0.73 4.21
C ASN A 194 3.25 -0.93 5.60
N ARG A 195 2.98 -2.06 6.27
CA ARG A 195 3.60 -2.36 7.56
C ARG A 195 5.13 -2.43 7.46
N MET A 196 5.67 -3.05 6.41
CA MET A 196 7.12 -3.09 6.18
C MET A 196 7.68 -1.76 5.68
N LEU A 197 6.88 -0.98 4.95
CA LEU A 197 7.28 0.34 4.46
C LEU A 197 7.54 1.31 5.62
N GLU A 198 6.78 1.23 6.71
CA GLU A 198 6.85 2.16 7.83
C GLU A 198 8.25 2.23 8.49
N PRO A 199 8.88 1.13 8.96
CA PRO A 199 10.23 1.17 9.51
C PRO A 199 11.29 1.57 8.48
N TYR A 200 11.17 1.13 7.23
CA TYR A 200 12.04 1.55 6.13
C TYR A 200 12.01 3.07 5.93
N ALA A 201 10.84 3.65 5.86
CA ALA A 201 10.66 5.08 5.66
C ALA A 201 11.09 5.89 6.91
N THR A 202 10.82 5.35 8.09
CA THR A 202 11.25 5.93 9.36
C THR A 202 12.77 6.02 9.44
N GLU A 203 13.50 4.96 9.06
CA GLU A 203 14.96 4.99 9.02
C GLU A 203 15.51 5.97 7.99
N ALA A 204 14.91 6.02 6.79
CA ALA A 204 15.29 7.01 5.79
C ALA A 204 15.15 8.45 6.32
N ARG A 205 14.03 8.76 7.00
CA ARG A 205 13.78 10.07 7.61
C ARG A 205 14.72 10.39 8.77
N LEU A 206 15.02 9.41 9.63
CA LEU A 206 15.98 9.58 10.73
C LEU A 206 17.40 9.85 10.23
N MET A 207 17.81 9.18 9.14
CA MET A 207 19.11 9.44 8.52
C MET A 207 19.25 10.88 8.02
N LEU A 208 18.14 11.55 7.62
CA LEU A 208 18.19 13.00 7.30
C LEU A 208 18.62 13.82 8.51
N LEU A 209 18.09 13.52 9.70
CA LEU A 209 18.45 14.21 10.93
C LEU A 209 19.90 13.92 11.33
N GLU A 210 20.36 12.69 11.11
CA GLU A 210 21.72 12.24 11.46
C GLU A 210 22.81 12.74 10.49
N GLY A 211 22.48 13.22 9.28
CA GLY A 211 23.49 13.78 8.38
C GLY A 211 23.28 13.58 6.88
N ALA A 212 22.49 12.58 6.49
CA ALA A 212 22.18 12.35 5.08
C ALA A 212 21.30 13.49 4.51
N LEU A 213 21.19 13.54 3.19
CA LEU A 213 20.29 14.43 2.46
C LEU A 213 19.32 13.61 1.59
N PRO A 214 18.11 14.11 1.29
CA PRO A 214 17.10 13.35 0.56
C PRO A 214 17.62 12.73 -0.75
N TYR A 215 18.32 13.51 -1.56
CA TYR A 215 18.87 13.04 -2.83
C TYR A 215 19.97 11.97 -2.65
N GLN A 216 20.70 12.00 -1.55
CA GLN A 216 21.73 10.99 -1.25
C GLN A 216 21.09 9.64 -0.91
N VAL A 217 20.05 9.65 -0.06
CA VAL A 217 19.30 8.44 0.29
C VAL A 217 18.65 7.83 -0.95
N ASP A 218 17.95 8.67 -1.75
CA ASP A 218 17.28 8.20 -2.96
C ASP A 218 18.28 7.64 -3.98
N ARG A 219 19.42 8.30 -4.15
CA ARG A 219 20.50 7.83 -5.06
C ARG A 219 21.07 6.48 -4.62
N ALA A 220 21.35 6.29 -3.31
CA ALA A 220 21.88 5.04 -2.80
C ALA A 220 20.95 3.85 -3.09
N LEU A 221 19.63 4.05 -2.87
CA LEU A 221 18.63 3.02 -3.15
C LEU A 221 18.41 2.79 -4.65
N GLN A 222 18.45 3.85 -5.47
CA GLN A 222 18.39 3.71 -6.93
C GLN A 222 19.62 3.01 -7.50
N ALA A 223 20.82 3.24 -6.93
CA ALA A 223 22.03 2.54 -7.32
C ALA A 223 21.96 1.03 -7.02
N PHE A 224 21.25 0.63 -5.97
CA PHE A 224 20.94 -0.78 -5.67
C PHE A 224 19.94 -1.37 -6.67
N GLY A 225 19.10 -0.54 -7.31
CA GLY A 225 18.16 -0.94 -8.34
C GLY A 225 16.69 -0.64 -8.06
N PHE A 226 16.36 0.06 -6.97
CA PHE A 226 14.99 0.55 -6.78
C PHE A 226 14.59 1.52 -7.91
N ALA A 227 13.34 1.48 -8.33
CA ALA A 227 12.83 2.38 -9.36
C ALA A 227 12.90 3.86 -8.92
N MET A 228 12.74 4.11 -7.63
CA MET A 228 12.90 5.42 -6.98
C MET A 228 13.19 5.23 -5.50
N GLY A 229 13.84 6.21 -4.88
CA GLY A 229 14.03 6.21 -3.44
C GLY A 229 12.79 6.72 -2.68
N PRO A 230 12.80 6.65 -1.33
CA PRO A 230 11.65 6.93 -0.49
C PRO A 230 11.16 8.38 -0.59
N PHE A 231 12.04 9.35 -0.68
CA PHE A 231 11.65 10.76 -0.71
C PHE A 231 10.99 11.15 -2.03
N ARG A 232 11.48 10.60 -3.14
CA ARG A 232 10.80 10.75 -4.42
C ARG A 232 9.47 10.01 -4.45
N MET A 233 9.37 8.84 -3.83
CA MET A 233 8.13 8.12 -3.69
C MET A 233 7.09 8.95 -2.90
N TYR A 234 7.48 9.57 -1.78
CA TYR A 234 6.61 10.45 -1.02
C TYR A 234 6.13 11.66 -1.82
N ASP A 235 6.99 12.25 -2.66
CA ASP A 235 6.60 13.34 -3.54
C ASP A 235 5.56 12.89 -4.59
N VAL A 236 5.64 11.66 -5.08
CA VAL A 236 4.66 11.10 -6.04
C VAL A 236 3.33 10.80 -5.37
N VAL A 237 3.35 10.20 -4.17
CA VAL A 237 2.15 9.82 -3.40
C VAL A 237 1.48 11.06 -2.81
N GLY A 238 2.26 12.00 -2.33
CA GLY A 238 1.86 13.21 -1.61
C GLY A 238 2.14 13.11 -0.12
N ILE A 239 3.11 13.90 0.34
CA ILE A 239 3.57 13.97 1.74
C ILE A 239 2.42 14.32 2.69
N ASP A 240 1.45 15.11 2.22
CA ASP A 240 0.29 15.56 3.00
C ASP A 240 -0.68 14.45 3.39
N LEU A 241 -0.63 13.27 2.77
CA LEU A 241 -1.54 12.17 3.14
C LEU A 241 -1.29 11.67 4.56
N GLU A 242 -0.04 11.32 4.87
CA GLU A 242 0.34 10.91 6.23
C GLU A 242 0.28 12.06 7.23
N TRP A 243 0.66 13.26 6.82
CA TRP A 243 0.59 14.46 7.65
C TRP A 243 -0.84 14.75 8.12
N ARG A 244 -1.82 14.77 7.19
CA ARG A 244 -3.25 14.95 7.52
C ARG A 244 -3.82 13.81 8.37
N ALA A 245 -3.39 12.57 8.11
CA ALA A 245 -3.81 11.44 8.93
C ALA A 245 -3.35 11.60 10.38
N ARG A 246 -2.11 12.03 10.61
CA ARG A 246 -1.58 12.34 11.95
C ARG A 246 -2.31 13.53 12.60
N GLU A 247 -2.63 14.58 11.83
CA GLU A 247 -3.40 15.72 12.33
C GLU A 247 -4.79 15.31 12.81
N LEU A 248 -5.51 14.51 12.02
CA LEU A 248 -6.84 14.01 12.36
C LEU A 248 -6.82 13.07 13.57
N ALA A 249 -5.80 12.24 13.69
CA ALA A 249 -5.64 11.31 14.79
C ALA A 249 -5.15 12.00 16.08
N GLY A 250 -4.54 13.21 15.98
CA GLY A 250 -3.96 13.94 17.11
C GLY A 250 -2.73 13.25 17.73
N VAL A 251 -2.06 12.36 16.98
CA VAL A 251 -0.92 11.56 17.45
C VAL A 251 0.22 11.57 16.44
N GLY A 252 1.45 11.38 16.92
CA GLY A 252 2.63 11.16 16.07
C GLY A 252 3.22 12.42 15.43
N GLN A 253 2.64 13.61 15.67
CA GLN A 253 3.14 14.86 15.10
C GLN A 253 4.49 15.30 15.68
N ASP A 254 4.79 14.90 16.90
CA ASP A 254 6.00 15.23 17.65
C ASP A 254 7.16 14.25 17.42
N GLN A 255 6.93 13.17 16.69
CA GLN A 255 7.99 12.20 16.40
C GLN A 255 9.11 12.84 15.57
N PRO A 256 10.40 12.63 15.93
CA PRO A 256 11.53 13.22 15.21
C PRO A 256 11.54 12.90 13.71
N ALA A 257 11.25 11.66 13.36
CA ALA A 257 11.27 11.18 11.96
C ALA A 257 10.37 11.97 11.01
N VAL A 258 9.25 12.53 11.49
CA VAL A 258 8.28 13.23 10.64
C VAL A 258 8.44 14.75 10.64
N GLN A 259 9.42 15.31 11.35
CA GLN A 259 9.53 16.77 11.48
C GLN A 259 9.89 17.48 10.18
N VAL A 260 10.67 16.85 9.30
CA VAL A 260 10.95 17.41 7.97
C VAL A 260 9.68 17.41 7.11
N ASP A 261 8.90 16.32 7.13
CA ASP A 261 7.62 16.20 6.43
C ASP A 261 6.62 17.27 6.91
N ASN A 262 6.53 17.45 8.22
CA ASN A 262 5.64 18.46 8.81
C ASN A 262 6.00 19.87 8.30
N ARG A 263 7.28 20.23 8.30
CA ARG A 263 7.73 21.53 7.79
C ARG A 263 7.48 21.71 6.30
N LEU A 264 7.68 20.66 5.49
CA LEU A 264 7.34 20.69 4.07
C LEU A 264 5.84 20.93 3.86
N CYS A 265 5.00 20.24 4.61
CA CYS A 265 3.54 20.40 4.54
C CYS A 265 3.08 21.79 4.99
N GLU A 266 3.62 22.33 6.09
CA GLU A 266 3.37 23.69 6.56
C GLU A 266 3.73 24.76 5.50
N MET A 267 4.73 24.49 4.66
CA MET A 267 5.14 25.33 3.54
C MET A 267 4.28 25.11 2.28
N GLY A 268 3.28 24.23 2.30
CA GLY A 268 2.46 23.88 1.15
C GLY A 268 3.18 22.99 0.12
N ARG A 269 4.28 22.35 0.51
CA ARG A 269 5.09 21.48 -0.33
C ARG A 269 4.61 20.05 -0.17
N PHE A 270 3.58 19.67 -0.95
CA PHE A 270 2.91 18.37 -0.84
C PHE A 270 3.46 17.31 -1.82
N GLY A 271 4.54 17.60 -2.50
CA GLY A 271 5.13 16.76 -3.54
C GLY A 271 4.80 17.21 -4.97
N GLN A 272 4.83 16.28 -5.90
CA GLN A 272 4.67 16.54 -7.34
C GLN A 272 3.37 17.29 -7.67
N LYS A 273 2.27 16.99 -6.97
CA LYS A 273 0.96 17.63 -7.19
C LYS A 273 0.92 19.12 -6.89
N SER A 274 1.80 19.61 -6.02
CA SER A 274 1.97 21.05 -5.69
C SER A 274 3.17 21.68 -6.37
N GLY A 275 3.89 20.94 -7.24
CA GLY A 275 5.11 21.40 -7.91
C GLY A 275 6.37 21.35 -7.03
N ALA A 276 6.24 21.03 -5.75
CA ALA A 276 7.35 20.87 -4.84
C ALA A 276 7.01 19.96 -3.64
N GLY A 277 8.00 19.24 -3.16
CA GLY A 277 8.01 18.43 -1.97
C GLY A 277 9.43 18.39 -1.44
N TYR A 278 10.00 17.20 -1.33
CA TYR A 278 11.44 16.99 -1.13
C TYR A 278 12.27 17.48 -2.33
N TYR A 279 11.65 17.45 -3.51
CA TYR A 279 12.21 17.91 -4.77
C TYR A 279 11.36 19.03 -5.35
N ARG A 280 11.88 19.70 -6.38
CA ARG A 280 11.12 20.61 -7.24
C ARG A 280 10.71 19.90 -8.53
N TYR A 281 9.60 20.36 -9.10
CA TYR A 281 9.05 19.86 -10.35
C TYR A 281 8.65 21.03 -11.25
N ALA A 282 9.23 21.09 -12.44
CA ALA A 282 8.81 22.08 -13.43
C ALA A 282 7.34 21.83 -13.86
N PRO A 283 6.58 22.85 -14.22
CA PRO A 283 5.20 22.68 -14.66
C PRO A 283 5.07 21.66 -15.78
N GLY A 284 4.21 20.63 -15.58
CA GLY A 284 4.00 19.54 -16.52
C GLY A 284 5.10 18.46 -16.54
N SER A 285 6.18 18.63 -15.78
CA SER A 285 7.26 17.65 -15.65
C SER A 285 7.04 16.71 -14.48
N ARG A 286 7.48 15.45 -14.66
CA ARG A 286 7.60 14.45 -13.58
C ARG A 286 9.05 14.26 -13.13
N GLN A 287 9.96 15.00 -13.70
CA GLN A 287 11.38 14.94 -13.36
C GLN A 287 11.61 15.67 -12.05
N ALA A 288 12.16 14.96 -11.06
CA ALA A 288 12.54 15.53 -9.78
C ALA A 288 13.86 16.32 -9.94
N GLU A 289 13.87 17.55 -9.46
CA GLU A 289 15.05 18.42 -9.43
C GLU A 289 15.47 18.62 -7.97
N HIS A 290 16.76 18.52 -7.71
CA HIS A 290 17.33 18.73 -6.37
C HIS A 290 17.03 20.17 -5.88
N ASP A 291 16.70 20.29 -4.59
CA ASP A 291 16.31 21.56 -3.98
C ASP A 291 17.16 21.87 -2.76
N THR A 292 18.07 22.81 -2.89
CA THR A 292 18.96 23.26 -1.79
C THR A 292 18.23 23.93 -0.63
N GLU A 293 16.98 24.42 -0.84
CA GLU A 293 16.16 24.93 0.26
C GLU A 293 15.72 23.80 1.19
N VAL A 294 15.47 22.60 0.63
CA VAL A 294 15.16 21.41 1.41
C VAL A 294 16.38 20.93 2.18
N ASP A 295 17.57 20.96 1.59
CA ASP A 295 18.81 20.64 2.31
C ASP A 295 18.97 21.57 3.53
N ALA A 296 18.78 22.89 3.33
CA ALA A 296 18.85 23.86 4.41
C ALA A 296 17.73 23.63 5.46
N LEU A 297 16.55 23.19 5.05
CA LEU A 297 15.47 22.85 5.96
C LEU A 297 15.84 21.64 6.83
N VAL A 298 16.35 20.57 6.23
CA VAL A 298 16.82 19.36 6.94
C VAL A 298 17.87 19.73 7.99
N LEU A 299 18.84 20.60 7.63
CA LEU A 299 19.88 21.07 8.55
C LEU A 299 19.27 21.77 9.77
N ARG A 300 18.35 22.72 9.54
CA ARG A 300 17.69 23.47 10.62
C ARG A 300 16.85 22.57 11.53
N VAL A 301 16.12 21.60 10.95
CA VAL A 301 15.32 20.65 11.74
C VAL A 301 16.22 19.79 12.61
N ALA A 302 17.30 19.24 12.06
CA ALA A 302 18.27 18.43 12.80
C ALA A 302 18.91 19.22 13.95
N GLU A 303 19.33 20.46 13.71
CA GLU A 303 19.90 21.36 14.72
C GLU A 303 18.86 21.64 15.85
N THR A 304 17.62 21.97 15.48
CA THR A 304 16.54 22.24 16.44
C THR A 304 16.26 21.05 17.34
N LEU A 305 16.35 19.84 16.80
CA LEU A 305 16.13 18.58 17.54
C LEU A 305 17.40 18.08 18.26
N GLY A 306 18.54 18.77 18.12
CA GLY A 306 19.80 18.39 18.77
C GLY A 306 20.47 17.14 18.22
N TYR A 307 20.21 16.78 16.95
CA TYR A 307 20.85 15.64 16.33
C TYR A 307 22.28 15.98 15.89
N PRO A 308 23.30 15.23 16.35
CA PRO A 308 24.66 15.38 15.87
C PRO A 308 24.73 14.86 14.43
N ARG A 309 25.20 15.71 13.52
CA ARG A 309 25.34 15.35 12.11
C ARG A 309 26.68 14.67 11.82
N ARG A 310 26.68 13.74 10.91
CA ARG A 310 27.84 13.03 10.40
C ARG A 310 27.68 12.70 8.92
N ASP A 311 28.76 12.33 8.27
CA ASP A 311 28.73 11.82 6.91
C ASP A 311 28.16 10.38 6.88
N PHE A 312 27.49 10.06 5.80
CA PHE A 312 26.97 8.74 5.50
C PHE A 312 27.64 8.16 4.26
N ALA A 313 28.05 6.90 4.32
CA ALA A 313 28.33 6.11 3.13
C ALA A 313 27.01 5.60 2.50
N ASP A 314 27.00 5.45 1.17
CA ASP A 314 25.80 4.97 0.46
C ASP A 314 25.47 3.51 0.90
N GLU A 315 26.47 2.72 1.25
CA GLU A 315 26.33 1.35 1.77
C GLU A 315 25.59 1.32 3.12
N GLU A 316 25.89 2.25 4.03
CA GLU A 316 25.18 2.34 5.32
C GLU A 316 23.72 2.73 5.13
N ILE A 317 23.43 3.68 4.22
CA ILE A 317 22.06 4.08 3.88
C ILE A 317 21.28 2.87 3.38
N LEU A 318 21.83 2.15 2.42
CA LEU A 318 21.22 0.97 1.84
C LEU A 318 20.97 -0.10 2.91
N GLU A 319 22.00 -0.41 3.70
CA GLU A 319 21.94 -1.43 4.75
C GLU A 319 20.82 -1.13 5.75
N ARG A 320 20.75 0.08 6.29
CA ARG A 320 19.71 0.46 7.27
C ARG A 320 18.31 0.34 6.67
N CYS A 321 18.11 0.78 5.45
CA CYS A 321 16.82 0.67 4.77
C CYS A 321 16.42 -0.80 4.55
N LEU A 322 17.33 -1.64 4.04
CA LEU A 322 17.02 -3.04 3.76
C LEU A 322 16.82 -3.87 5.05
N LEU A 323 17.66 -3.64 6.07
CA LEU A 323 17.52 -4.35 7.34
C LEU A 323 16.21 -3.99 8.06
N ALA A 324 15.73 -2.74 7.95
CA ALA A 324 14.45 -2.34 8.50
C ALA A 324 13.28 -3.10 7.82
N LEU A 325 13.32 -3.23 6.48
CA LEU A 325 12.35 -4.03 5.73
C LEU A 325 12.36 -5.50 6.18
N VAL A 326 13.53 -6.11 6.20
CA VAL A 326 13.69 -7.54 6.50
C VAL A 326 13.29 -7.86 7.93
N ASN A 327 13.68 -7.03 8.90
CA ASN A 327 13.34 -7.23 10.30
C ASN A 327 11.81 -7.22 10.51
N GLU A 328 11.09 -6.29 9.86
CA GLU A 328 9.63 -6.26 9.92
C GLU A 328 9.00 -7.41 9.13
N GLY A 329 9.55 -7.77 7.97
CA GLY A 329 9.13 -8.94 7.20
C GLY A 329 9.24 -10.25 8.01
N ALA A 330 10.29 -10.40 8.81
CA ALA A 330 10.45 -11.55 9.70
C ALA A 330 9.38 -11.59 10.80
N LYS A 331 8.95 -10.43 11.35
CA LYS A 331 7.83 -10.37 12.31
C LYS A 331 6.52 -10.76 11.64
N ILE A 332 6.27 -10.27 10.43
CA ILE A 332 5.08 -10.58 9.62
C ILE A 332 4.95 -12.08 9.38
N LEU A 333 6.07 -12.76 9.10
CA LEU A 333 6.12 -14.23 8.97
C LEU A 333 5.85 -14.94 10.30
N ASP A 334 6.48 -14.49 11.37
CA ASP A 334 6.35 -15.09 12.71
C ASP A 334 4.91 -14.97 13.25
N GLU A 335 4.22 -13.90 12.91
CA GLU A 335 2.82 -13.64 13.26
C GLU A 335 1.81 -14.32 12.32
N GLY A 336 2.25 -14.95 11.23
CA GLY A 336 1.39 -15.58 10.23
C GLY A 336 0.55 -14.59 9.39
N ILE A 337 0.98 -13.34 9.30
CA ILE A 337 0.37 -12.31 8.44
C ILE A 337 0.68 -12.61 6.97
N ALA A 338 1.91 -12.99 6.65
CA ALA A 338 2.26 -13.63 5.39
C ALA A 338 2.47 -15.13 5.64
N ALA A 339 1.99 -15.97 4.73
CA ALA A 339 2.15 -17.40 4.84
C ALA A 339 3.57 -17.87 4.49
N ARG A 340 4.24 -17.17 3.56
CA ARG A 340 5.55 -17.52 3.03
C ARG A 340 6.40 -16.26 2.81
N SER A 341 7.72 -16.41 2.87
CA SER A 341 8.67 -15.34 2.50
C SER A 341 8.48 -14.85 1.06
N ALA A 342 8.16 -15.77 0.14
CA ALA A 342 7.87 -15.44 -1.26
C ALA A 342 6.63 -14.56 -1.44
N ASP A 343 5.67 -14.58 -0.52
CA ASP A 343 4.52 -13.67 -0.55
C ASP A 343 4.95 -12.23 -0.26
N ILE A 344 5.85 -12.03 0.70
CA ILE A 344 6.47 -10.73 0.99
C ILE A 344 7.28 -10.24 -0.21
N ASP A 345 8.11 -11.10 -0.80
CA ASP A 345 8.90 -10.78 -1.99
C ASP A 345 7.98 -10.37 -3.16
N THR A 346 6.88 -11.08 -3.36
CA THR A 346 5.87 -10.78 -4.38
C THR A 346 5.26 -9.39 -4.16
N VAL A 347 4.92 -9.02 -2.92
CA VAL A 347 4.41 -7.70 -2.56
C VAL A 347 5.42 -6.61 -2.94
N TYR A 348 6.67 -6.78 -2.57
CA TYR A 348 7.70 -5.76 -2.80
C TYR A 348 8.13 -5.63 -4.26
N LEU A 349 8.17 -6.73 -5.00
CA LEU A 349 8.46 -6.72 -6.45
C LEU A 349 7.34 -6.07 -7.27
N ASN A 350 6.09 -6.18 -6.87
CA ASN A 350 4.95 -5.72 -7.67
C ASN A 350 4.29 -4.43 -7.17
N GLY A 351 4.56 -4.02 -5.91
CA GLY A 351 3.95 -2.85 -5.29
C GLY A 351 4.92 -1.73 -4.92
N TYR A 352 6.16 -2.08 -4.57
CA TYR A 352 7.11 -1.13 -3.95
C TYR A 352 8.41 -0.93 -4.74
N GLY A 353 8.50 -1.53 -5.94
CA GLY A 353 9.61 -1.30 -6.84
C GLY A 353 10.96 -1.88 -6.36
N PHE A 354 10.92 -2.91 -5.53
CA PHE A 354 12.13 -3.63 -5.13
C PHE A 354 12.80 -4.25 -6.37
N PRO A 355 14.13 -4.25 -6.48
CA PRO A 355 14.82 -4.73 -7.68
C PRO A 355 14.53 -6.20 -7.97
N ALA A 356 14.03 -6.50 -9.17
CA ALA A 356 13.69 -7.87 -9.57
C ALA A 356 14.92 -8.81 -9.59
N ALA A 357 16.11 -8.27 -9.89
CA ALA A 357 17.35 -9.02 -9.85
C ALA A 357 17.70 -9.54 -8.45
N GLU A 358 17.20 -8.87 -7.41
CA GLU A 358 17.40 -9.25 -6.01
C GLU A 358 16.33 -10.24 -5.50
N GLY A 359 15.30 -10.53 -6.25
CA GLY A 359 14.30 -11.53 -5.91
C GLY A 359 13.30 -11.13 -4.82
N GLY A 360 13.50 -9.98 -4.18
CA GLY A 360 12.69 -9.47 -3.08
C GLY A 360 13.48 -9.33 -1.77
N PRO A 361 12.91 -8.68 -0.74
CA PRO A 361 13.61 -8.40 0.51
C PRO A 361 13.97 -9.65 1.30
N MET A 362 13.12 -10.67 1.32
CA MET A 362 13.37 -11.90 2.06
C MET A 362 14.37 -12.79 1.33
N ALA A 363 14.29 -12.88 0.00
CA ALA A 363 15.29 -13.57 -0.83
C ALA A 363 16.66 -12.88 -0.73
N TRP A 364 16.72 -11.55 -0.65
CA TRP A 364 17.97 -10.83 -0.38
C TRP A 364 18.53 -11.20 1.00
N ALA A 365 17.68 -11.26 2.03
CA ALA A 365 18.09 -11.62 3.38
C ALA A 365 18.61 -13.06 3.48
N ASP A 366 18.01 -14.00 2.76
CA ASP A 366 18.49 -15.39 2.71
C ASP A 366 19.89 -15.50 2.08
N ARG A 367 20.20 -14.68 1.07
CA ARG A 367 21.57 -14.63 0.51
C ARG A 367 22.59 -14.02 1.48
N LEU A 368 22.17 -13.09 2.35
CA LEU A 368 23.02 -12.56 3.41
C LEU A 368 23.26 -13.62 4.50
N GLY A 369 22.27 -14.44 4.77
CA GLY A 369 22.27 -15.47 5.80
C GLY A 369 21.83 -14.98 7.17
N ALA A 370 21.06 -15.80 7.88
CA ALA A 370 20.42 -15.43 9.13
C ALA A 370 21.40 -15.02 10.25
N ALA A 371 22.58 -15.67 10.32
CA ALA A 371 23.59 -15.33 11.32
C ALA A 371 24.19 -13.93 11.12
N GLU A 372 24.53 -13.58 9.88
CA GLU A 372 25.03 -12.26 9.52
C GLU A 372 23.94 -11.19 9.71
N LEU A 373 22.71 -11.48 9.28
CA LEU A 373 21.56 -10.62 9.48
C LEU A 373 21.35 -10.29 10.98
N LEU A 374 21.41 -11.31 11.84
CA LEU A 374 21.28 -11.14 13.29
C LEU A 374 22.40 -10.28 13.87
N GLN A 375 23.64 -10.50 13.43
CA GLN A 375 24.79 -9.71 13.90
C GLN A 375 24.62 -8.23 13.56
N ARG A 376 24.22 -7.91 12.33
CA ARG A 376 24.00 -6.53 11.86
C ARG A 376 22.85 -5.85 12.61
N LEU A 377 21.73 -6.54 12.80
CA LEU A 377 20.60 -6.02 13.57
C LEU A 377 20.98 -5.73 15.03
N ARG A 378 21.72 -6.61 15.68
CA ARG A 378 22.22 -6.39 17.06
C ARG A 378 23.18 -5.21 17.14
N PHE A 379 24.03 -5.01 16.14
CA PHE A 379 24.88 -3.84 16.05
C PHE A 379 24.05 -2.54 15.96
N LEU A 380 23.01 -2.54 15.12
CA LEU A 380 22.11 -1.40 14.99
C LEU A 380 21.27 -1.17 16.27
N GLU A 381 20.82 -2.24 16.93
CA GLU A 381 20.11 -2.14 18.22
C GLU A 381 20.98 -1.46 19.30
N GLN A 382 22.24 -1.86 19.41
CA GLN A 382 23.19 -1.24 20.37
C GLN A 382 23.40 0.25 20.08
N ARG A 383 23.39 0.64 18.81
CA ARG A 383 23.69 2.02 18.40
C ARG A 383 22.47 2.93 18.34
N HIS A 384 21.32 2.39 17.95
CA HIS A 384 20.11 3.16 17.65
C HIS A 384 18.89 2.77 18.51
N GLY A 385 19.05 1.82 19.44
CA GLY A 385 18.06 1.45 20.43
C GLY A 385 17.04 0.40 19.95
N ALA A 386 16.03 0.21 20.80
CA ALA A 386 15.09 -0.92 20.74
C ALA A 386 14.28 -1.06 19.44
N ARG A 387 14.17 -0.01 18.62
CA ARG A 387 13.51 -0.12 17.30
C ARG A 387 14.21 -1.11 16.35
N TRP A 388 15.49 -1.40 16.62
CA TRP A 388 16.31 -2.35 15.89
C TRP A 388 16.37 -3.74 16.53
N LYS A 389 15.55 -4.00 17.58
CA LYS A 389 15.50 -5.33 18.20
C LYS A 389 15.22 -6.38 17.13
N PRO A 390 16.08 -7.41 17.01
CA PRO A 390 15.87 -8.49 16.04
C PRO A 390 14.52 -9.19 16.25
N ALA A 391 13.84 -9.54 15.15
CA ALA A 391 12.67 -10.39 15.21
C ALA A 391 13.05 -11.78 15.73
N SER A 392 12.19 -12.38 16.56
CA SER A 392 12.40 -13.72 17.15
C SER A 392 12.66 -14.79 16.09
N LEU A 393 12.02 -14.67 14.94
CA LEU A 393 12.24 -15.56 13.81
C LEU A 393 13.70 -15.52 13.31
N ILE A 394 14.30 -14.33 13.22
CA ILE A 394 15.71 -14.19 12.80
C ILE A 394 16.65 -14.86 13.81
N GLU A 395 16.37 -14.70 15.11
CA GLU A 395 17.16 -15.36 16.15
C GLU A 395 17.07 -16.89 16.06
N ARG A 396 15.89 -17.44 15.79
CA ARG A 396 15.69 -18.89 15.58
C ARG A 396 16.43 -19.38 14.33
N LEU A 397 16.23 -18.73 13.19
CA LEU A 397 16.89 -19.11 11.94
C LEU A 397 18.43 -19.06 12.07
N ALA A 398 18.96 -18.03 12.75
CA ALA A 398 20.39 -17.92 12.99
C ALA A 398 20.94 -19.06 13.88
N ALA A 399 20.17 -19.48 14.89
CA ALA A 399 20.57 -20.59 15.78
C ALA A 399 20.48 -21.96 15.09
N GLU A 400 19.55 -22.14 14.18
CA GLU A 400 19.29 -23.41 13.47
C GLU A 400 20.06 -23.51 12.14
N GLY A 401 20.66 -22.42 11.65
CA GLY A 401 21.29 -22.36 10.33
C GLY A 401 20.28 -22.45 9.18
N GLY A 402 19.04 -21.99 9.42
CA GLY A 402 17.93 -22.03 8.46
C GLY A 402 17.82 -20.75 7.62
N ALA A 403 16.94 -20.78 6.63
CA ALA A 403 16.57 -19.65 5.77
C ALA A 403 15.06 -19.37 5.82
N PHE A 404 14.63 -18.15 5.44
CA PHE A 404 13.21 -17.81 5.35
C PHE A 404 12.48 -18.66 4.31
N ALA A 405 13.16 -19.02 3.23
CA ALA A 405 12.60 -19.88 2.19
C ALA A 405 12.32 -21.31 2.67
N ASP A 406 12.95 -21.78 3.75
CA ASP A 406 12.75 -23.12 4.31
C ASP A 406 11.55 -23.21 5.24
N LEU A 407 10.94 -22.06 5.59
CA LEU A 407 9.77 -22.03 6.45
C LEU A 407 8.59 -22.72 5.75
N GLN A 408 8.07 -23.76 6.37
CA GLN A 408 6.83 -24.40 5.91
C GLN A 408 5.65 -23.44 6.10
N GLU A 409 4.68 -23.50 5.19
CA GLU A 409 3.45 -22.71 5.32
C GLU A 409 2.86 -22.90 6.73
N ALA A 410 2.62 -21.79 7.43
CA ALA A 410 1.86 -21.81 8.67
C ALA A 410 0.46 -22.38 8.35
N ARG A 411 0.14 -23.56 8.92
CA ARG A 411 -1.12 -24.28 8.70
C ARG A 411 -2.31 -23.54 9.28
#